data_6d802272abdc4f5ae0604569443eeb17
#
_entry.id   6d802272abdc4f5ae0604569443eeb17
#
_cell.length_a   1.000
_cell.length_b   1.000
_cell.length_c   1.000
_cell.angle_alpha   90.00
_cell.angle_beta   90.00
_cell.angle_gamma   90.00
#
_symmetry.space_group_name_H-M   'P 1'
#
loop_
_entity.id
_entity.type
_entity.pdbx_description
1 polymer ?
#
loop_
_entity_poly.entity_id
_entity_poly.type
_entity_poly.pdbx_seq_one_letter_code
_entity_poly.pdbx_strand_id
1 'polypeptide(L)'
;MPLVPSEAMRILVTGVSGYVGAALVPSLRREGHAVRGFARSAARVNGLGLALDDLVIGDARTGAGLPEALDEIDVAYYLMHSMEGAAAGAFAVAELAAADAFAAAAARAGVRRIVYLGGLLPQGAPLSRHLASRLAVEERLLGAVPEAIAFRASIVIAARSRSFRFLVRLVERMPVLALPAWREHRTAPVDGRDLLEFLTAAATAPATLARRSWDIGGPDVMTYRAMITRIADAMLVSRPVLAVDVTLTPVASVLAAAVAGEDPALIEPLMESLSHDLLPRDLGAAEAFGVRLHPFDRAVERALRDWEHDEELAAR
;
A
#
# COMPACT_ATOMS: atom_id res chain seq x y z
N MET A 1 7.15 29.48 -14.30
CA MET A 1 8.20 29.74 -13.30
C MET A 1 9.21 28.61 -13.37
N PRO A 2 10.52 28.87 -13.44
CA PRO A 2 11.51 27.81 -13.31
C PRO A 2 11.34 27.16 -11.92
N LEU A 3 11.24 25.83 -11.87
CA LEU A 3 11.25 25.05 -10.64
C LEU A 3 12.59 25.36 -9.93
N VAL A 4 12.50 25.96 -8.75
CA VAL A 4 13.66 26.06 -7.86
C VAL A 4 14.08 24.62 -7.59
N PRO A 5 15.35 24.23 -7.79
CA PRO A 5 15.79 22.88 -7.46
C PRO A 5 15.46 22.61 -5.99
N SER A 6 14.66 21.58 -5.73
CA SER A 6 14.43 21.12 -4.36
C SER A 6 15.80 20.77 -3.77
N GLU A 7 16.11 21.26 -2.56
CA GLU A 7 17.33 20.84 -1.88
C GLU A 7 17.36 19.32 -1.77
N ALA A 8 18.52 18.73 -2.10
CA ALA A 8 18.73 17.30 -1.99
C ALA A 8 18.54 16.88 -0.51
N MET A 9 17.59 16.00 -0.25
CA MET A 9 17.29 15.49 1.09
C MET A 9 17.84 14.08 1.28
N ARG A 10 18.09 13.72 2.54
CA ARG A 10 18.37 12.33 2.95
C ARG A 10 17.08 11.67 3.36
N ILE A 11 16.68 10.64 2.64
CA ILE A 11 15.38 9.98 2.79
C ILE A 11 15.56 8.54 3.23
N LEU A 12 14.91 8.15 4.31
CA LEU A 12 14.80 6.76 4.74
C LEU A 12 13.54 6.12 4.14
N VAL A 13 13.70 4.97 3.49
CA VAL A 13 12.57 4.12 3.06
C VAL A 13 12.58 2.84 3.87
N THR A 14 11.65 2.71 4.84
CA THR A 14 11.42 1.43 5.51
C THR A 14 10.53 0.53 4.65
N GLY A 15 10.64 -0.80 4.86
CA GLY A 15 9.92 -1.73 3.98
C GLY A 15 10.39 -1.69 2.53
N VAL A 16 11.65 -1.29 2.30
CA VAL A 16 12.27 -1.12 0.98
C VAL A 16 12.28 -2.39 0.13
N SER A 17 12.18 -3.57 0.76
CA SER A 17 12.05 -4.85 0.05
C SER A 17 10.62 -5.18 -0.40
N GLY A 18 9.61 -4.38 0.04
CA GLY A 18 8.21 -4.51 -0.38
C GLY A 18 7.96 -3.78 -1.71
N TYR A 19 6.79 -4.07 -2.34
CA TYR A 19 6.45 -3.50 -3.64
C TYR A 19 6.52 -1.96 -3.65
N VAL A 20 5.82 -1.29 -2.73
CA VAL A 20 5.75 0.19 -2.71
C VAL A 20 7.12 0.80 -2.41
N GLY A 21 7.83 0.27 -1.39
CA GLY A 21 9.15 0.77 -1.02
C GLY A 21 10.16 0.63 -2.15
N ALA A 22 10.22 -0.53 -2.79
CA ALA A 22 11.11 -0.78 -3.92
C ALA A 22 10.80 0.13 -5.13
N ALA A 23 9.50 0.33 -5.44
CA ALA A 23 9.08 1.16 -6.55
C ALA A 23 9.27 2.67 -6.30
N LEU A 24 9.28 3.09 -5.03
CA LEU A 24 9.47 4.50 -4.64
C LEU A 24 10.93 4.96 -4.77
N VAL A 25 11.90 4.07 -4.52
CA VAL A 25 13.34 4.41 -4.56
C VAL A 25 13.76 5.09 -5.87
N PRO A 26 13.47 4.54 -7.07
CA PRO A 26 13.85 5.20 -8.31
C PRO A 26 13.21 6.57 -8.51
N SER A 27 11.99 6.79 -7.99
CA SER A 27 11.31 8.07 -8.10
C SER A 27 11.99 9.14 -7.24
N LEU A 28 12.29 8.83 -5.98
CA LEU A 28 13.00 9.74 -5.08
C LEU A 28 14.40 10.09 -5.60
N ARG A 29 15.11 9.12 -6.18
CA ARG A 29 16.43 9.39 -6.76
C ARG A 29 16.38 10.27 -8.02
N ARG A 30 15.33 10.14 -8.83
CA ARG A 30 15.14 11.04 -10.00
C ARG A 30 14.89 12.50 -9.59
N GLU A 31 14.30 12.71 -8.41
CA GLU A 31 14.16 14.05 -7.81
C GLU A 31 15.46 14.56 -7.14
N GLY A 32 16.55 13.78 -7.19
CA GLY A 32 17.86 14.17 -6.67
C GLY A 32 18.08 13.89 -5.18
N HIS A 33 17.22 13.11 -4.54
CA HIS A 33 17.35 12.77 -3.13
C HIS A 33 18.31 11.59 -2.91
N ALA A 34 19.04 11.60 -1.79
CA ALA A 34 19.79 10.43 -1.30
C ALA A 34 18.85 9.48 -0.57
N VAL A 35 18.87 8.18 -0.90
CA VAL A 35 17.94 7.21 -0.37
C VAL A 35 18.64 6.12 0.42
N ARG A 36 18.35 6.06 1.74
CA ARG A 36 18.73 4.97 2.63
C ARG A 36 17.59 3.96 2.72
N GLY A 37 17.89 2.67 2.58
CA GLY A 37 16.95 1.58 2.81
C GLY A 37 17.00 1.07 4.24
N PHE A 38 15.87 0.61 4.78
CA PHE A 38 15.81 -0.16 6.03
C PHE A 38 15.06 -1.47 5.79
N ALA A 39 15.68 -2.61 6.11
CA ALA A 39 15.12 -3.93 5.89
C ALA A 39 15.66 -4.96 6.89
N ARG A 40 14.94 -6.09 7.02
CA ARG A 40 15.39 -7.25 7.85
C ARG A 40 16.44 -8.13 7.16
N SER A 41 16.56 -8.04 5.83
CA SER A 41 17.42 -8.94 5.05
C SER A 41 18.08 -8.20 3.89
N ALA A 42 19.39 -8.11 3.91
CA ALA A 42 20.18 -7.57 2.81
C ALA A 42 20.00 -8.38 1.53
N ALA A 43 19.94 -9.71 1.63
CA ALA A 43 19.80 -10.59 0.47
C ALA A 43 18.51 -10.30 -0.33
N ARG A 44 17.39 -10.03 0.36
CA ARG A 44 16.13 -9.65 -0.31
C ARG A 44 16.23 -8.30 -1.03
N VAL A 45 16.93 -7.33 -0.47
CA VAL A 45 17.10 -6.01 -1.07
C VAL A 45 18.06 -6.08 -2.25
N ASN A 46 19.19 -6.76 -2.10
CA ASN A 46 20.19 -6.94 -3.15
C ASN A 46 19.60 -7.63 -4.39
N GLY A 47 18.72 -8.63 -4.18
CA GLY A 47 18.01 -9.31 -5.27
C GLY A 47 17.08 -8.42 -6.09
N LEU A 48 16.76 -7.21 -5.61
CA LEU A 48 15.92 -6.24 -6.33
C LEU A 48 16.72 -5.24 -7.19
N GLY A 49 18.06 -5.21 -7.07
CA GLY A 49 18.91 -4.30 -7.84
C GLY A 49 18.63 -2.81 -7.59
N LEU A 50 18.17 -2.46 -6.38
CA LEU A 50 17.83 -1.07 -6.06
C LEU A 50 19.09 -0.21 -5.93
N ALA A 51 19.06 0.97 -6.54
CA ALA A 51 20.13 1.97 -6.41
C ALA A 51 19.95 2.75 -5.08
N LEU A 52 20.34 2.15 -3.97
CA LEU A 52 20.36 2.78 -2.65
C LEU A 52 21.73 3.41 -2.41
N ASP A 53 21.76 4.57 -1.70
CA ASP A 53 23.01 5.19 -1.25
C ASP A 53 23.52 4.50 0.02
N ASP A 54 22.60 3.92 0.81
CA ASP A 54 22.93 3.19 2.03
C ASP A 54 21.81 2.19 2.38
N LEU A 55 22.15 1.11 3.11
CA LEU A 55 21.22 0.08 3.55
C LEU A 55 21.53 -0.33 4.99
N VAL A 56 20.61 -0.03 5.90
CA VAL A 56 20.68 -0.47 7.29
C VAL A 56 19.83 -1.73 7.47
N ILE A 57 20.44 -2.75 8.08
CA ILE A 57 19.74 -4.00 8.43
C ILE A 57 19.28 -3.93 9.87
N GLY A 58 17.98 -4.14 10.10
CA GLY A 58 17.40 -4.08 11.43
C GLY A 58 15.98 -4.61 11.49
N ASP A 59 15.39 -4.58 12.68
CA ASP A 59 13.99 -4.97 12.90
C ASP A 59 13.27 -3.92 13.75
N ALA A 60 12.30 -3.23 13.15
CA ALA A 60 11.53 -2.20 13.83
C ALA A 60 10.74 -2.74 15.05
N ARG A 61 10.39 -4.03 15.10
CA ARG A 61 9.68 -4.63 16.23
C ARG A 61 10.54 -4.68 17.49
N THR A 62 11.85 -4.81 17.34
CA THR A 62 12.82 -4.80 18.43
C THR A 62 13.50 -3.45 18.62
N GLY A 63 13.32 -2.53 17.65
CA GLY A 63 14.04 -1.26 17.59
C GLY A 63 15.49 -1.38 17.08
N ALA A 64 15.96 -2.59 16.78
CA ALA A 64 17.33 -2.82 16.33
C ALA A 64 17.59 -2.13 14.98
N GLY A 65 18.69 -1.36 14.90
CA GLY A 65 19.11 -0.62 13.70
C GLY A 65 18.31 0.67 13.43
N LEU A 66 17.24 0.99 14.20
CA LEU A 66 16.48 2.22 13.99
C LEU A 66 17.29 3.50 14.26
N PRO A 67 18.11 3.60 15.34
CA PRO A 67 18.93 4.79 15.55
C PRO A 67 19.87 5.07 14.37
N GLU A 68 20.56 4.05 13.86
CA GLU A 68 21.45 4.16 12.71
C GLU A 68 20.69 4.51 11.42
N ALA A 69 19.54 3.85 11.21
CA ALA A 69 18.73 4.08 10.01
C ALA A 69 18.21 5.52 9.94
N LEU A 70 17.89 6.13 11.07
CA LEU A 70 17.28 7.47 11.15
C LEU A 70 18.31 8.60 11.37
N ASP A 71 19.58 8.26 11.55
CA ASP A 71 20.64 9.25 11.72
C ASP A 71 20.79 10.15 10.48
N GLU A 72 20.75 11.46 10.68
CA GLU A 72 20.82 12.49 9.64
C GLU A 72 19.75 12.33 8.51
N ILE A 73 18.56 11.86 8.85
CA ILE A 73 17.44 11.73 7.89
C ILE A 73 16.50 12.93 7.99
N ASP A 74 16.18 13.52 6.85
CA ASP A 74 15.22 14.63 6.74
C ASP A 74 13.78 14.09 6.70
N VAL A 75 13.54 13.05 5.88
CA VAL A 75 12.22 12.47 5.62
C VAL A 75 12.27 10.95 5.75
N ALA A 76 11.36 10.38 6.50
CA ALA A 76 11.29 8.92 6.70
C ALA A 76 9.95 8.36 6.23
N TYR A 77 9.99 7.39 5.32
CA TYR A 77 8.82 6.65 4.86
C TYR A 77 8.59 5.40 5.70
N TYR A 78 7.43 5.33 6.36
CA TYR A 78 6.99 4.15 7.08
C TYR A 78 6.07 3.30 6.19
N LEU A 79 6.67 2.34 5.45
CA LEU A 79 5.99 1.46 4.49
C LEU A 79 6.02 -0.01 4.93
N MET A 80 6.32 -0.26 6.21
CA MET A 80 6.35 -1.61 6.76
C MET A 80 4.95 -2.13 7.01
N HIS A 81 4.72 -3.36 6.56
CA HIS A 81 3.50 -4.12 6.81
C HIS A 81 3.89 -5.54 7.17
N SER A 82 3.70 -5.90 8.42
CA SER A 82 4.01 -7.26 8.88
C SER A 82 2.72 -8.08 8.93
N MET A 83 2.27 -8.63 7.79
CA MET A 83 1.13 -9.57 7.78
C MET A 83 1.61 -11.04 7.86
N GLU A 84 2.88 -11.32 8.03
CA GLU A 84 3.44 -12.67 8.01
C GLU A 84 3.59 -13.25 9.42
N GLY A 85 2.94 -14.38 9.68
CA GLY A 85 3.35 -15.36 10.69
C GLY A 85 2.90 -15.17 12.12
N ALA A 86 1.88 -14.36 12.44
CA ALA A 86 1.36 -14.25 13.79
C ALA A 86 -0.15 -14.49 13.86
N ALA A 87 -0.63 -15.13 14.96
CA ALA A 87 -2.05 -15.18 15.27
C ALA A 87 -2.64 -13.76 15.32
N ALA A 88 -3.88 -13.59 14.83
CA ALA A 88 -4.50 -12.29 14.51
C ALA A 88 -4.44 -11.23 15.65
N GLY A 89 -4.42 -11.63 16.92
CA GLY A 89 -4.29 -10.70 18.06
C GLY A 89 -2.86 -10.26 18.35
N ALA A 90 -1.87 -11.15 18.16
CA ALA A 90 -0.46 -10.84 18.37
C ALA A 90 0.09 -9.91 17.27
N PHE A 91 -0.51 -9.94 16.10
CA PHE A 91 -0.15 -9.09 14.97
C PHE A 91 -0.33 -7.59 15.26
N ALA A 92 -1.53 -7.16 15.70
CA ALA A 92 -1.83 -5.75 15.96
C ALA A 92 -0.93 -5.15 17.05
N VAL A 93 -0.63 -5.93 18.09
CA VAL A 93 0.29 -5.50 19.17
C VAL A 93 1.71 -5.32 18.63
N ALA A 94 2.20 -6.27 17.82
CA ALA A 94 3.55 -6.18 17.26
C ALA A 94 3.68 -5.04 16.25
N GLU A 95 2.65 -4.77 15.45
CA GLU A 95 2.62 -3.67 14.49
C GLU A 95 2.65 -2.31 15.20
N LEU A 96 1.85 -2.16 16.25
CA LEU A 96 1.83 -0.93 17.05
C LEU A 96 3.14 -0.72 17.79
N ALA A 97 3.73 -1.77 18.39
CA ALA A 97 5.03 -1.68 19.05
C ALA A 97 6.15 -1.26 18.06
N ALA A 98 6.14 -1.76 16.84
CA ALA A 98 7.09 -1.35 15.81
C ALA A 98 6.91 0.13 15.41
N ALA A 99 5.66 0.60 15.31
CA ALA A 99 5.36 2.00 15.04
C ALA A 99 5.79 2.91 16.20
N ASP A 100 5.55 2.51 17.45
CA ASP A 100 5.98 3.25 18.64
C ASP A 100 7.52 3.35 18.70
N ALA A 101 8.24 2.25 18.46
CA ALA A 101 9.70 2.24 18.41
C ALA A 101 10.26 3.15 17.31
N PHE A 102 9.67 3.08 16.12
CA PHE A 102 10.06 3.93 14.99
C PHE A 102 9.76 5.41 15.28
N ALA A 103 8.56 5.74 15.74
CA ALA A 103 8.14 7.10 16.08
C ALA A 103 9.08 7.73 17.13
N ALA A 104 9.38 7.00 18.19
CA ALA A 104 10.31 7.46 19.22
C ALA A 104 11.74 7.63 18.71
N ALA A 105 12.22 6.75 17.84
CA ALA A 105 13.56 6.87 17.25
C ALA A 105 13.61 8.05 16.25
N ALA A 106 12.59 8.27 15.42
CA ALA A 106 12.51 9.38 14.50
C ALA A 106 12.48 10.74 15.22
N ALA A 107 11.70 10.84 16.29
CA ALA A 107 11.66 12.05 17.12
C ALA A 107 13.04 12.36 17.77
N ARG A 108 13.73 11.33 18.30
CA ARG A 108 15.07 11.50 18.89
C ARG A 108 16.13 11.90 17.85
N ALA A 109 16.03 11.37 16.64
CA ALA A 109 16.94 11.70 15.54
C ALA A 109 16.66 13.07 14.91
N GLY A 110 15.57 13.75 15.30
CA GLY A 110 15.20 15.05 14.75
C GLY A 110 14.65 14.97 13.31
N VAL A 111 14.11 13.81 12.91
CA VAL A 111 13.45 13.66 11.59
C VAL A 111 12.36 14.70 11.45
N ARG A 112 12.43 15.50 10.39
CA ARG A 112 11.46 16.57 10.15
C ARG A 112 10.10 16.02 9.70
N ARG A 113 10.10 15.02 8.81
CA ARG A 113 8.89 14.48 8.19
C ARG A 113 8.81 12.96 8.25
N ILE A 114 7.63 12.45 8.58
CA ILE A 114 7.26 11.04 8.37
C ILE A 114 6.16 10.97 7.33
N VAL A 115 6.30 10.06 6.35
CA VAL A 115 5.25 9.72 5.39
C VAL A 115 4.80 8.29 5.64
N TYR A 116 3.52 8.12 5.95
CA TYR A 116 2.89 6.83 6.21
C TYR A 116 1.92 6.46 5.08
N LEU A 117 1.83 5.17 4.77
CA LEU A 117 0.84 4.62 3.86
C LEU A 117 -0.03 3.60 4.58
N GLY A 118 -1.29 3.93 4.78
CA GLY A 118 -2.35 3.08 5.31
C GLY A 118 -3.41 2.74 4.27
N GLY A 119 -4.56 2.23 4.75
CA GLY A 119 -5.73 1.93 3.92
C GLY A 119 -6.89 2.86 4.19
N LEU A 120 -7.82 2.96 3.22
CA LEU A 120 -9.08 3.69 3.40
C LEU A 120 -9.89 3.12 4.55
N LEU A 121 -10.63 3.98 5.22
CA LEU A 121 -11.50 3.60 6.33
C LEU A 121 -12.97 3.69 5.89
N PRO A 122 -13.83 2.75 6.30
CA PRO A 122 -15.25 2.80 6.01
C PRO A 122 -15.89 4.00 6.72
N GLN A 123 -16.85 4.64 6.08
CA GLN A 123 -17.57 5.76 6.65
C GLN A 123 -18.82 5.27 7.37
N GLY A 124 -18.95 5.61 8.66
CA GLY A 124 -20.15 5.26 9.45
C GLY A 124 -20.33 3.77 9.77
N ALA A 125 -19.29 2.95 9.60
CA ALA A 125 -19.30 1.52 9.89
C ALA A 125 -18.12 1.13 10.81
N PRO A 126 -18.22 0.00 11.53
CA PRO A 126 -17.14 -0.47 12.38
C PRO A 126 -15.91 -0.84 11.54
N LEU A 127 -14.73 -0.60 12.11
CA LEU A 127 -13.49 -0.98 11.49
C LEU A 127 -13.24 -2.49 11.61
N SER A 128 -12.77 -3.11 10.54
CA SER A 128 -12.15 -4.43 10.64
C SER A 128 -10.93 -4.37 11.56
N ARG A 129 -10.54 -5.51 12.14
CA ARG A 129 -9.35 -5.59 13.01
C ARG A 129 -8.10 -5.08 12.29
N HIS A 130 -7.96 -5.38 11.02
CA HIS A 130 -6.87 -4.90 10.18
C HIS A 130 -6.88 -3.37 10.03
N LEU A 131 -8.01 -2.76 9.68
CA LEU A 131 -8.13 -1.31 9.52
C LEU A 131 -7.98 -0.57 10.86
N ALA A 132 -8.44 -1.15 11.98
CA ALA A 132 -8.22 -0.60 13.30
C ALA A 132 -6.73 -0.57 13.68
N SER A 133 -5.97 -1.64 13.40
CA SER A 133 -4.51 -1.66 13.58
C SER A 133 -3.82 -0.59 12.74
N ARG A 134 -4.23 -0.43 11.47
CA ARG A 134 -3.71 0.59 10.58
C ARG A 134 -3.94 2.01 11.08
N LEU A 135 -5.14 2.28 11.56
CA LEU A 135 -5.48 3.58 12.14
C LEU A 135 -4.65 3.86 13.40
N ALA A 136 -4.47 2.88 14.27
CA ALA A 136 -3.64 3.05 15.47
C ALA A 136 -2.18 3.38 15.13
N VAL A 137 -1.59 2.73 14.12
CA VAL A 137 -0.25 3.05 13.61
C VAL A 137 -0.20 4.47 13.04
N GLU A 138 -1.20 4.85 12.24
CA GLU A 138 -1.31 6.19 11.65
C GLU A 138 -1.31 7.28 12.72
N GLU A 139 -2.14 7.14 13.75
CA GLU A 139 -2.25 8.09 14.86
C GLU A 139 -0.92 8.27 15.60
N ARG A 140 -0.17 7.18 15.81
CA ARG A 140 1.18 7.23 16.43
C ARG A 140 2.15 8.03 15.58
N LEU A 141 2.18 7.76 14.28
CA LEU A 141 3.13 8.40 13.37
C LEU A 141 2.79 9.86 13.10
N LEU A 142 1.49 10.21 13.00
CA LEU A 142 1.05 11.60 12.81
C LEU A 142 1.44 12.52 13.98
N GLY A 143 1.52 11.97 15.20
CA GLY A 143 1.92 12.71 16.39
C GLY A 143 3.43 12.74 16.65
N ALA A 144 4.24 11.99 15.90
CA ALA A 144 5.63 11.72 16.26
C ALA A 144 6.61 12.84 15.90
N VAL A 145 6.38 13.53 14.78
CA VAL A 145 7.28 14.56 14.23
C VAL A 145 6.49 15.77 13.71
N PRO A 146 7.14 16.94 13.50
CA PRO A 146 6.43 18.17 13.12
C PRO A 146 5.62 18.08 11.83
N GLU A 147 6.09 17.35 10.82
CA GLU A 147 5.50 17.33 9.47
C GLU A 147 5.07 15.92 9.03
N ALA A 148 4.38 15.17 9.88
CA ALA A 148 3.89 13.86 9.48
C ALA A 148 2.71 13.95 8.50
N ILE A 149 2.72 13.09 7.47
CA ILE A 149 1.67 12.96 6.45
C ILE A 149 1.25 11.49 6.40
N ALA A 150 -0.04 11.22 6.51
CA ALA A 150 -0.57 9.88 6.31
C ALA A 150 -1.41 9.82 5.03
N PHE A 151 -1.11 8.87 4.16
CA PHE A 151 -1.98 8.52 3.04
C PHE A 151 -2.79 7.27 3.36
N ARG A 152 -4.08 7.31 3.07
CA ARG A 152 -4.98 6.17 3.13
C ARG A 152 -5.36 5.78 1.72
N ALA A 153 -4.72 4.75 1.20
CA ALA A 153 -4.92 4.32 -0.18
C ALA A 153 -6.01 3.26 -0.31
N SER A 154 -6.75 3.33 -1.41
CA SER A 154 -7.60 2.25 -1.91
C SER A 154 -6.76 1.09 -2.46
N ILE A 155 -7.42 0.11 -3.09
CA ILE A 155 -6.74 -0.99 -3.78
C ILE A 155 -5.80 -0.42 -4.84
N VAL A 156 -4.51 -0.79 -4.74
CA VAL A 156 -3.48 -0.34 -5.67
C VAL A 156 -3.41 -1.28 -6.88
N ILE A 157 -3.63 -0.74 -8.06
CA ILE A 157 -3.58 -1.46 -9.33
C ILE A 157 -2.16 -1.38 -9.90
N ALA A 158 -1.41 -2.48 -9.75
CA ALA A 158 -0.05 -2.61 -10.26
C ALA A 158 0.41 -4.07 -10.28
N ALA A 159 1.29 -4.45 -11.20
CA ALA A 159 1.75 -5.82 -11.41
C ALA A 159 2.28 -6.53 -10.16
N ARG A 160 2.97 -5.80 -9.27
CA ARG A 160 3.54 -6.33 -8.03
C ARG A 160 2.69 -6.04 -6.78
N SER A 161 1.52 -5.40 -6.93
CA SER A 161 0.57 -5.20 -5.82
C SER A 161 -0.08 -6.53 -5.46
N ARG A 162 0.03 -6.94 -4.19
CA ARG A 162 -0.58 -8.21 -3.71
C ARG A 162 -2.09 -8.25 -3.95
N SER A 163 -2.79 -7.13 -3.68
CA SER A 163 -4.24 -7.06 -3.87
C SER A 163 -4.62 -7.22 -5.34
N PHE A 164 -3.91 -6.58 -6.26
CA PHE A 164 -4.16 -6.72 -7.69
C PHE A 164 -3.80 -8.14 -8.18
N ARG A 165 -2.66 -8.68 -7.74
CA ARG A 165 -2.26 -10.07 -8.06
C ARG A 165 -3.31 -11.08 -7.61
N PHE A 166 -3.85 -10.92 -6.41
CA PHE A 166 -4.94 -11.74 -5.93
C PHE A 166 -6.16 -11.71 -6.87
N LEU A 167 -6.60 -10.52 -7.29
CA LEU A 167 -7.74 -10.36 -8.20
C LEU A 167 -7.48 -10.99 -9.58
N VAL A 168 -6.30 -10.78 -10.14
CA VAL A 168 -5.88 -11.38 -11.41
C VAL A 168 -5.85 -12.91 -11.31
N ARG A 169 -5.25 -13.48 -10.25
CA ARG A 169 -5.22 -14.94 -10.04
C ARG A 169 -6.61 -15.53 -9.81
N LEU A 170 -7.50 -14.79 -9.15
CA LEU A 170 -8.90 -15.19 -9.00
C LEU A 170 -9.57 -15.32 -10.39
N VAL A 171 -9.44 -14.30 -11.24
CA VAL A 171 -9.99 -14.31 -12.60
C VAL A 171 -9.35 -15.40 -13.46
N GLU A 172 -8.04 -15.58 -13.37
CA GLU A 172 -7.26 -16.54 -14.15
C GLU A 172 -7.65 -17.98 -13.84
N ARG A 173 -7.79 -18.32 -12.56
CA ARG A 173 -7.92 -19.71 -12.09
C ARG A 173 -9.34 -20.17 -11.88
N MET A 174 -10.31 -19.24 -11.75
CA MET A 174 -11.71 -19.59 -11.49
C MET A 174 -12.50 -19.55 -12.80
N PRO A 175 -13.05 -20.70 -13.28
CA PRO A 175 -13.92 -20.72 -14.47
C PRO A 175 -15.26 -20.02 -14.24
N VAL A 176 -15.71 -19.95 -12.98
CA VAL A 176 -16.90 -19.24 -12.51
C VAL A 176 -16.51 -18.44 -11.28
N LEU A 177 -16.81 -17.14 -11.28
CA LEU A 177 -16.52 -16.24 -10.16
C LEU A 177 -17.67 -16.26 -9.16
N ALA A 178 -17.58 -17.13 -8.15
CA ALA A 178 -18.53 -17.16 -7.03
C ALA A 178 -18.21 -16.00 -6.06
N LEU A 179 -18.91 -14.89 -6.20
CA LEU A 179 -18.67 -13.68 -5.41
C LEU A 179 -19.70 -13.55 -4.27
N PRO A 180 -19.23 -13.48 -3.00
CA PRO A 180 -20.08 -13.24 -1.83
C PRO A 180 -20.74 -11.85 -1.83
N ALA A 181 -21.54 -11.55 -0.80
CA ALA A 181 -22.31 -10.30 -0.69
C ALA A 181 -21.47 -9.03 -0.81
N TRP A 182 -20.18 -9.05 -0.39
CA TRP A 182 -19.26 -7.91 -0.52
C TRP A 182 -19.05 -7.44 -1.96
N ARG A 183 -19.44 -8.24 -2.98
CA ARG A 183 -19.34 -7.86 -4.40
C ARG A 183 -20.04 -6.55 -4.74
N GLU A 184 -21.05 -6.17 -3.97
CA GLU A 184 -21.83 -4.93 -4.18
C GLU A 184 -21.24 -3.70 -3.47
N HIS A 185 -20.29 -3.88 -2.55
CA HIS A 185 -19.61 -2.77 -1.91
C HIS A 185 -18.69 -2.08 -2.91
N ARG A 186 -18.49 -0.78 -2.68
CA ARG A 186 -17.78 0.11 -3.60
C ARG A 186 -16.38 0.44 -3.11
N THR A 187 -15.51 0.69 -4.08
CA THR A 187 -14.15 1.16 -3.87
C THR A 187 -13.74 2.11 -5.01
N ALA A 188 -12.63 2.81 -4.85
CA ALA A 188 -12.05 3.70 -5.85
C ALA A 188 -10.59 3.28 -6.11
N PRO A 189 -10.33 2.21 -6.91
CA PRO A 189 -8.99 1.67 -7.10
C PRO A 189 -8.02 2.73 -7.65
N VAL A 190 -6.80 2.77 -7.12
CA VAL A 190 -5.78 3.75 -7.50
C VAL A 190 -4.69 3.12 -8.36
N ASP A 191 -4.26 3.79 -9.43
CA ASP A 191 -3.08 3.38 -10.23
C ASP A 191 -1.82 3.43 -9.36
N GLY A 192 -0.97 2.40 -9.46
CA GLY A 192 0.28 2.34 -8.73
C GLY A 192 1.23 3.51 -9.04
N ARG A 193 1.14 4.10 -10.25
CA ARG A 193 1.90 5.31 -10.59
C ARG A 193 1.43 6.51 -9.80
N ASP A 194 0.10 6.72 -9.74
CA ASP A 194 -0.50 7.83 -9.01
C ASP A 194 -0.12 7.75 -7.52
N LEU A 195 -0.18 6.53 -6.95
CA LEU A 195 0.30 6.31 -5.59
C LEU A 195 1.77 6.71 -5.41
N LEU A 196 2.65 6.34 -6.35
CA LEU A 196 4.06 6.71 -6.28
C LEU A 196 4.28 8.21 -6.47
N GLU A 197 3.48 8.88 -7.30
CA GLU A 197 3.49 10.33 -7.44
C GLU A 197 3.09 11.02 -6.11
N PHE A 198 2.02 10.57 -5.44
CA PHE A 198 1.66 11.07 -4.11
C PHE A 198 2.78 10.90 -3.10
N LEU A 199 3.37 9.71 -3.03
CA LEU A 199 4.46 9.43 -2.12
C LEU A 199 5.69 10.31 -2.44
N THR A 200 6.06 10.44 -3.71
CA THR A 200 7.18 11.28 -4.13
C THR A 200 6.94 12.75 -3.79
N ALA A 201 5.77 13.29 -4.14
CA ALA A 201 5.40 14.67 -3.84
C ALA A 201 5.38 14.96 -2.33
N ALA A 202 5.08 13.98 -1.50
CA ALA A 202 5.07 14.13 -0.05
C ALA A 202 6.45 14.45 0.54
N ALA A 203 7.55 14.08 -0.11
CA ALA A 203 8.90 14.39 0.37
C ALA A 203 9.11 15.89 0.52
N THR A 204 8.65 16.66 -0.47
CA THR A 204 8.84 18.12 -0.57
C THR A 204 7.58 18.93 -0.32
N ALA A 205 6.48 18.29 0.05
CA ALA A 205 5.20 18.95 0.27
C ALA A 205 5.31 20.11 1.29
N PRO A 206 4.58 21.21 1.12
CA PRO A 206 4.58 22.29 2.10
C PRO A 206 4.05 21.80 3.45
N ALA A 207 4.56 22.38 4.55
CA ALA A 207 4.17 22.02 5.92
C ALA A 207 2.65 22.16 6.17
N THR A 208 1.97 23.00 5.40
CA THR A 208 0.49 23.17 5.46
C THR A 208 -0.29 21.92 5.11
N LEU A 209 0.33 20.96 4.38
CA LEU A 209 -0.27 19.66 4.05
C LEU A 209 0.04 18.57 5.08
N ALA A 210 0.89 18.88 6.07
CA ALA A 210 1.29 17.94 7.12
C ALA A 210 0.26 17.84 8.27
N ARG A 211 0.52 16.91 9.21
CA ARG A 211 -0.26 16.62 10.42
C ARG A 211 -1.71 16.22 10.13
N ARG A 212 -1.92 15.57 9.01
CA ARG A 212 -3.26 15.07 8.62
C ARG A 212 -3.19 13.85 7.74
N SER A 213 -4.34 13.20 7.61
CA SER A 213 -4.54 12.06 6.72
C SER A 213 -5.21 12.52 5.43
N TRP A 214 -4.71 12.01 4.32
CA TRP A 214 -5.19 12.22 2.98
C TRP A 214 -5.68 10.91 2.39
N ASP A 215 -6.93 10.86 1.96
CA ASP A 215 -7.47 9.68 1.31
C ASP A 215 -7.05 9.68 -0.17
N ILE A 216 -6.55 8.55 -0.66
CA ILE A 216 -6.13 8.36 -2.05
C ILE A 216 -7.01 7.32 -2.71
N GLY A 217 -7.67 7.69 -3.78
CA GLY A 217 -8.40 6.80 -4.67
C GLY A 217 -8.24 7.23 -6.12
N GLY A 218 -8.56 6.33 -7.03
CA GLY A 218 -8.66 6.66 -8.46
C GLY A 218 -9.92 7.45 -8.77
N PRO A 219 -10.06 7.95 -10.01
CA PRO A 219 -11.23 8.74 -10.43
C PRO A 219 -12.49 7.89 -10.61
N ASP A 220 -12.36 6.58 -10.72
CA ASP A 220 -13.47 5.65 -10.98
C ASP A 220 -13.93 5.00 -9.69
N VAL A 221 -15.16 5.28 -9.27
CA VAL A 221 -15.85 4.56 -8.19
C VAL A 221 -16.62 3.39 -8.78
N MET A 222 -16.40 2.19 -8.25
CA MET A 222 -17.05 0.98 -8.75
C MET A 222 -17.26 -0.07 -7.66
N THR A 223 -18.18 -1.03 -7.89
CA THR A 223 -18.34 -2.19 -7.02
C THR A 223 -17.18 -3.17 -7.23
N TYR A 224 -16.89 -4.01 -6.21
CA TYR A 224 -15.89 -5.07 -6.37
C TYR A 224 -16.25 -6.03 -7.51
N ARG A 225 -17.54 -6.31 -7.72
CA ARG A 225 -18.02 -7.07 -8.89
C ARG A 225 -17.60 -6.40 -10.20
N ALA A 226 -17.91 -5.11 -10.36
CA ALA A 226 -17.55 -4.38 -11.57
C ALA A 226 -16.04 -4.36 -11.79
N MET A 227 -15.25 -4.15 -10.73
CA MET A 227 -13.79 -4.18 -10.79
C MET A 227 -13.27 -5.53 -11.29
N ILE A 228 -13.74 -6.64 -10.72
CA ILE A 228 -13.31 -8.00 -11.10
C ILE A 228 -13.71 -8.31 -12.55
N THR A 229 -14.94 -7.93 -12.96
CA THR A 229 -15.40 -8.12 -14.33
C THR A 229 -14.53 -7.34 -15.31
N ARG A 230 -14.23 -6.07 -15.05
CA ARG A 230 -13.36 -5.25 -15.93
C ARG A 230 -11.93 -5.79 -16.01
N ILE A 231 -11.41 -6.40 -14.93
CA ILE A 231 -10.12 -7.13 -14.99
C ILE A 231 -10.23 -8.35 -15.92
N ALA A 232 -11.31 -9.13 -15.82
CA ALA A 232 -11.54 -10.29 -16.71
C ALA A 232 -11.65 -9.86 -18.17
N ASP A 233 -12.36 -8.76 -18.46
CA ASP A 233 -12.47 -8.19 -19.79
C ASP A 233 -11.11 -7.74 -20.34
N ALA A 234 -10.28 -7.08 -19.52
CA ALA A 234 -8.93 -6.68 -19.89
C ALA A 234 -8.00 -7.89 -20.14
N MET A 235 -8.23 -9.00 -19.46
CA MET A 235 -7.54 -10.27 -19.70
C MET A 235 -8.10 -11.05 -20.88
N LEU A 236 -9.17 -10.55 -21.54
CA LEU A 236 -9.87 -11.21 -22.65
C LEU A 236 -10.44 -12.59 -22.28
N VAL A 237 -10.85 -12.78 -21.04
CA VAL A 237 -11.46 -14.02 -20.55
C VAL A 237 -12.90 -13.80 -20.13
N SER A 238 -13.81 -14.68 -20.57
CA SER A 238 -15.19 -14.67 -20.11
C SER A 238 -15.31 -15.48 -18.80
N ARG A 239 -15.76 -14.81 -17.72
CA ARG A 239 -15.96 -15.43 -16.41
C ARG A 239 -17.38 -15.14 -15.93
N PRO A 240 -18.30 -16.13 -15.98
CA PRO A 240 -19.63 -15.97 -15.40
C PRO A 240 -19.52 -15.64 -13.91
N VAL A 241 -20.27 -14.64 -13.46
CA VAL A 241 -20.34 -14.26 -12.05
C VAL A 241 -21.55 -14.91 -11.42
N LEU A 242 -21.32 -15.77 -10.42
CA LEU A 242 -22.38 -16.34 -9.57
C LEU A 242 -22.45 -15.55 -8.27
N ALA A 243 -23.58 -14.96 -8.01
CA ALA A 243 -23.86 -14.31 -6.73
C ALA A 243 -24.08 -15.36 -5.63
N VAL A 244 -23.29 -15.28 -4.58
CA VAL A 244 -23.43 -16.16 -3.40
C VAL A 244 -23.80 -15.28 -2.21
N ASP A 245 -25.01 -15.49 -1.67
CA ASP A 245 -25.53 -14.64 -0.58
C ASP A 245 -25.10 -15.11 0.82
N VAL A 246 -24.10 -15.99 0.89
CA VAL A 246 -23.61 -16.55 2.16
C VAL A 246 -22.30 -15.83 2.55
N THR A 247 -22.32 -15.20 3.70
CA THR A 247 -21.13 -14.63 4.37
C THR A 247 -20.34 -15.71 5.12
N LEU A 248 -19.84 -16.71 4.39
CA LEU A 248 -18.90 -17.70 4.96
C LEU A 248 -17.46 -17.16 4.80
N THR A 249 -17.18 -16.01 5.44
CA THR A 249 -15.87 -15.34 5.30
C THR A 249 -14.68 -16.28 5.57
N PRO A 250 -14.67 -17.15 6.60
CA PRO A 250 -13.50 -18.02 6.83
C PRO A 250 -13.32 -19.07 5.72
N VAL A 251 -14.40 -19.70 5.27
CA VAL A 251 -14.33 -20.74 4.21
C VAL A 251 -14.01 -20.11 2.85
N ALA A 252 -14.63 -18.97 2.54
CA ALA A 252 -14.35 -18.24 1.32
C ALA A 252 -12.90 -17.72 1.28
N SER A 253 -12.35 -17.29 2.41
CA SER A 253 -10.97 -16.83 2.51
C SER A 253 -9.97 -17.96 2.27
N VAL A 254 -10.20 -19.15 2.83
CA VAL A 254 -9.34 -20.33 2.62
C VAL A 254 -9.36 -20.77 1.16
N LEU A 255 -10.56 -20.83 0.55
CA LEU A 255 -10.69 -21.20 -0.86
C LEU A 255 -10.03 -20.14 -1.78
N ALA A 256 -10.28 -18.87 -1.52
CA ALA A 256 -9.68 -17.77 -2.26
C ALA A 256 -8.15 -17.76 -2.13
N ALA A 257 -7.61 -18.00 -0.94
CA ALA A 257 -6.18 -18.11 -0.70
C ALA A 257 -5.55 -19.28 -1.47
N ALA A 258 -6.20 -20.45 -1.42
CA ALA A 258 -5.74 -21.63 -2.17
C ALA A 258 -5.74 -21.38 -3.69
N VAL A 259 -6.78 -20.73 -4.22
CA VAL A 259 -6.87 -20.37 -5.64
C VAL A 259 -5.81 -19.32 -6.01
N ALA A 260 -5.59 -18.32 -5.18
CA ALA A 260 -4.60 -17.28 -5.44
C ALA A 260 -3.16 -17.76 -5.23
N GLY A 261 -2.94 -18.85 -4.47
CA GLY A 261 -1.62 -19.30 -4.05
C GLY A 261 -1.02 -18.38 -2.98
N GLU A 262 -1.87 -17.74 -2.18
CA GLU A 262 -1.48 -16.83 -1.10
C GLU A 262 -1.78 -17.47 0.27
N ASP A 263 -1.13 -16.94 1.33
CA ASP A 263 -1.37 -17.39 2.70
C ASP A 263 -2.80 -16.98 3.16
N PRO A 264 -3.63 -17.91 3.66
CA PRO A 264 -4.95 -17.59 4.23
C PRO A 264 -4.92 -16.48 5.28
N ALA A 265 -3.86 -16.41 6.09
CA ALA A 265 -3.68 -15.37 7.10
C ALA A 265 -3.56 -13.96 6.51
N LEU A 266 -3.19 -13.83 5.23
CA LEU A 266 -3.15 -12.57 4.50
C LEU A 266 -4.50 -12.22 3.89
N ILE A 267 -5.25 -13.22 3.44
CA ILE A 267 -6.51 -13.03 2.71
C ILE A 267 -7.66 -12.71 3.66
N GLU A 268 -7.72 -13.35 4.83
CA GLU A 268 -8.81 -13.15 5.80
C GLU A 268 -9.00 -11.67 6.21
N PRO A 269 -7.95 -10.91 6.62
CA PRO A 269 -8.10 -9.49 6.95
C PRO A 269 -8.49 -8.61 5.76
N LEU A 270 -8.05 -8.96 4.56
CA LEU A 270 -8.46 -8.28 3.33
C LEU A 270 -9.94 -8.50 3.07
N MET A 271 -10.40 -9.74 3.16
CA MET A 271 -11.83 -10.09 2.97
C MET A 271 -12.73 -9.44 4.03
N GLU A 272 -12.27 -9.37 5.30
CA GLU A 272 -12.99 -8.66 6.37
C GLU A 272 -13.18 -7.18 6.02
N SER A 273 -12.17 -6.54 5.42
CA SER A 273 -12.22 -5.14 5.01
C SER A 273 -13.18 -4.87 3.85
N LEU A 274 -13.55 -5.90 3.05
CA LEU A 274 -14.51 -5.76 1.95
C LEU A 274 -15.98 -5.68 2.42
N SER A 275 -16.25 -5.83 3.73
CA SER A 275 -17.61 -5.85 4.28
C SER A 275 -18.34 -4.50 4.20
N HIS A 276 -17.67 -3.45 3.78
CA HIS A 276 -18.21 -2.09 3.65
C HIS A 276 -17.63 -1.37 2.45
N ASP A 277 -18.27 -0.28 2.04
CA ASP A 277 -17.71 0.65 1.06
C ASP A 277 -16.40 1.24 1.61
N LEU A 278 -15.35 1.20 0.78
CA LEU A 278 -14.06 1.83 1.07
C LEU A 278 -13.80 2.94 0.03
N LEU A 279 -14.34 4.11 0.30
CA LEU A 279 -14.26 5.27 -0.58
C LEU A 279 -13.46 6.39 0.08
N PRO A 280 -12.71 7.18 -0.71
CA PRO A 280 -12.11 8.42 -0.21
C PRO A 280 -13.18 9.34 0.36
N ARG A 281 -12.91 10.00 1.48
CA ARG A 281 -13.80 11.01 2.08
C ARG A 281 -13.93 12.23 1.17
N ASP A 282 -12.85 12.57 0.50
CA ASP A 282 -12.76 13.59 -0.55
C ASP A 282 -11.65 13.24 -1.54
N LEU A 283 -11.57 13.95 -2.64
CA LEU A 283 -10.51 13.81 -3.65
C LEU A 283 -9.50 14.97 -3.62
N GLY A 284 -9.50 15.76 -2.55
CA GLY A 284 -8.63 16.94 -2.40
C GLY A 284 -7.13 16.61 -2.38
N ALA A 285 -6.76 15.36 -2.11
CA ALA A 285 -5.37 14.92 -2.17
C ALA A 285 -4.74 15.14 -3.57
N ALA A 286 -5.48 14.84 -4.64
CA ALA A 286 -4.98 14.97 -6.01
C ALA A 286 -4.60 16.42 -6.34
N GLU A 287 -5.44 17.38 -6.00
CA GLU A 287 -5.17 18.81 -6.17
C GLU A 287 -4.02 19.28 -5.27
N ALA A 288 -4.07 18.91 -3.98
CA ALA A 288 -3.09 19.37 -2.98
C ALA A 288 -1.66 18.92 -3.29
N PHE A 289 -1.48 17.71 -3.84
CA PHE A 289 -0.17 17.17 -4.20
C PHE A 289 0.16 17.29 -5.69
N GLY A 290 -0.73 17.88 -6.51
CA GLY A 290 -0.52 18.08 -7.94
C GLY A 290 -0.48 16.78 -8.75
N VAL A 291 -1.15 15.73 -8.26
CA VAL A 291 -1.17 14.40 -8.90
C VAL A 291 -2.34 14.29 -9.89
N ARG A 292 -2.03 13.85 -11.10
CA ARG A 292 -3.04 13.56 -12.11
C ARG A 292 -3.46 12.10 -12.04
N LEU A 293 -4.71 11.86 -11.67
CA LEU A 293 -5.25 10.51 -11.53
C LEU A 293 -5.51 9.85 -12.90
N HIS A 294 -5.15 8.56 -12.99
CA HIS A 294 -5.39 7.74 -14.16
C HIS A 294 -6.66 6.89 -14.01
N PRO A 295 -7.46 6.72 -15.09
CA PRO A 295 -8.63 5.84 -15.09
C PRO A 295 -8.26 4.38 -14.84
N PHE A 296 -9.19 3.65 -14.20
CA PHE A 296 -9.00 2.25 -13.80
C PHE A 296 -8.56 1.33 -14.96
N ASP A 297 -9.20 1.43 -16.13
CA ASP A 297 -8.86 0.55 -17.26
C ASP A 297 -7.42 0.75 -17.73
N ARG A 298 -6.94 2.02 -17.72
CA ARG A 298 -5.54 2.31 -18.06
C ARG A 298 -4.57 1.75 -17.02
N ALA A 299 -4.96 1.81 -15.75
CA ALA A 299 -4.17 1.20 -14.67
C ALA A 299 -4.08 -0.32 -14.85
N VAL A 300 -5.20 -0.99 -15.15
CA VAL A 300 -5.25 -2.44 -15.39
C VAL A 300 -4.45 -2.84 -16.62
N GLU A 301 -4.67 -2.20 -17.79
CA GLU A 301 -3.92 -2.47 -19.01
C GLU A 301 -2.40 -2.41 -18.79
N ARG A 302 -1.96 -1.37 -18.08
CA ARG A 302 -0.55 -1.20 -17.76
C ARG A 302 -0.05 -2.28 -16.79
N ALA A 303 -0.79 -2.51 -15.71
CA ALA A 303 -0.40 -3.48 -14.70
C ALA A 303 -0.31 -4.91 -15.27
N LEU A 304 -1.21 -5.29 -16.19
CA LEU A 304 -1.15 -6.57 -16.89
C LEU A 304 0.06 -6.65 -17.82
N ARG A 305 0.36 -5.58 -18.56
CA ARG A 305 1.54 -5.51 -19.43
C ARG A 305 2.84 -5.62 -18.63
N ASP A 306 2.93 -4.90 -17.51
CA ASP A 306 4.09 -4.96 -16.63
C ASP A 306 4.23 -6.35 -15.98
N TRP A 307 3.11 -7.03 -15.71
CA TRP A 307 3.10 -8.41 -15.21
C TRP A 307 3.69 -9.38 -16.22
N GLU A 308 3.27 -9.30 -17.49
CA GLU A 308 3.72 -10.20 -18.56
C GLU A 308 5.21 -10.09 -18.88
N HIS A 309 5.85 -8.99 -18.47
CA HIS A 309 7.31 -8.87 -18.51
C HIS A 309 8.02 -9.79 -17.50
N ASP A 310 7.39 -10.05 -16.36
CA ASP A 310 7.95 -10.79 -15.24
C ASP A 310 7.46 -12.26 -15.22
N GLU A 311 6.22 -12.51 -15.68
CA GLU A 311 5.53 -13.79 -15.54
C GLU A 311 4.40 -13.93 -16.57
N GLU A 312 4.29 -15.09 -17.23
CA GLU A 312 3.19 -15.37 -18.16
C GLU A 312 1.83 -15.45 -17.40
N LEU A 313 0.78 -14.91 -18.02
CA LEU A 313 -0.60 -15.09 -17.55
C LEU A 313 -1.15 -16.41 -18.11
N ALA A 314 -1.51 -17.33 -17.22
CA ALA A 314 -1.93 -18.69 -17.62
C ALA A 314 -3.30 -18.74 -18.34
N ALA A 315 -4.07 -17.63 -18.33
CA ALA A 315 -5.42 -17.57 -18.91
C ALA A 315 -5.50 -16.93 -20.30
N ARG A 316 -4.42 -16.89 -21.03
CA ARG A 316 -4.44 -16.48 -22.45
C ARG A 316 -4.57 -17.62 -23.39
#